data_c8b56dc0146472b7fcc59ab1fc33df35
#
_entry.id   c8b56dc0146472b7fcc59ab1fc33df35
#
_cell.length_a   1.000
_cell.length_b   1.000
_cell.length_c   1.000
_cell.angle_alpha   90.00
_cell.angle_beta   90.00
_cell.angle_gamma   90.00
#
_symmetry.space_group_name_H-M   'P 1'
#
loop_
_entity.id
_entity.type
_entity.pdbx_description
1 polymer ?
#
loop_
_entity_poly.entity_id
_entity_poly.type
_entity_poly.pdbx_seq_one_letter_code
_entity_poly.pdbx_strand_id
1 'polypeptide(L)'
;MARFEHTVTVAALDRGWFEETAGHVVDLFEASREQDGAILLPDGRPVHGLRLLKGRHLQPGAEYGEIPGEKDEGRGGPEPAVEAAVLREWRPSRVIEVESHAVDEGMSMRVGVRLREPRAPKSLELSLDGHNPEGGSLYRFSGRAKADLHAWWAALDLPPAAPPPARAPVVGKAVHRFGKARLTVTPRAAGDGSWRVSVVLSLRGRWLLRPVAAVGLFFARKPVERGFREAVDSSVEEWAEMLAELPRLRGEALRAEIADALTEPPQPVAEEPEPSEPAPKSL
;
A
#
# COMPACT_ATOMS: atom_id res chain seq x y z
N MET A 1 -4.97 -25.07 -12.40
CA MET A 1 -4.98 -23.61 -12.38
C MET A 1 -6.36 -23.18 -11.96
N ALA A 2 -6.50 -22.42 -10.87
CA ALA A 2 -7.77 -21.82 -10.48
C ALA A 2 -7.76 -20.34 -10.84
N ARG A 3 -8.89 -19.84 -11.33
CA ARG A 3 -9.13 -18.43 -11.64
C ARG A 3 -10.41 -18.00 -10.95
N PHE A 4 -10.34 -16.89 -10.27
CA PHE A 4 -11.43 -16.23 -9.60
C PHE A 4 -11.54 -14.82 -10.16
N GLU A 5 -12.75 -14.33 -10.31
CA GLU A 5 -13.03 -13.00 -10.84
C GLU A 5 -14.16 -12.37 -10.04
N HIS A 6 -13.95 -11.12 -9.65
CA HIS A 6 -14.94 -10.32 -8.96
C HIS A 6 -14.92 -8.91 -9.52
N THR A 7 -16.09 -8.32 -9.69
CA THR A 7 -16.23 -6.95 -10.22
C THR A 7 -17.02 -6.13 -9.23
N VAL A 8 -16.43 -5.00 -8.86
CA VAL A 8 -16.99 -4.06 -7.88
C VAL A 8 -17.16 -2.69 -8.49
N THR A 9 -18.00 -1.86 -7.88
CA THR A 9 -18.13 -0.45 -8.21
C THR A 9 -17.56 0.37 -7.07
N VAL A 10 -16.66 1.30 -7.38
CA VAL A 10 -16.01 2.17 -6.41
C VAL A 10 -16.17 3.63 -6.81
N ALA A 11 -16.17 4.53 -5.84
CA ALA A 11 -16.16 5.97 -6.11
C ALA A 11 -14.89 6.36 -6.87
N ALA A 12 -15.01 7.26 -7.84
CA ALA A 12 -13.89 7.73 -8.65
C ALA A 12 -13.03 8.71 -7.88
N LEU A 13 -11.70 8.54 -7.97
CA LEU A 13 -10.74 9.54 -7.55
C LEU A 13 -10.52 10.53 -8.70
N ASP A 14 -10.55 11.82 -8.40
CA ASP A 14 -10.24 12.83 -9.40
C ASP A 14 -8.74 12.80 -9.76
N ARG A 15 -8.44 12.62 -11.04
CA ARG A 15 -7.07 12.52 -11.54
C ARG A 15 -6.27 13.80 -11.27
N GLY A 16 -6.87 14.97 -11.52
CA GLY A 16 -6.20 16.23 -11.32
C GLY A 16 -5.86 16.48 -9.86
N TRP A 17 -6.77 16.12 -8.96
CA TRP A 17 -6.52 16.18 -7.52
C TRP A 17 -5.36 15.24 -7.10
N PHE A 18 -5.36 14.02 -7.62
CA PHE A 18 -4.30 13.05 -7.33
C PHE A 18 -2.91 13.51 -7.79
N GLU A 19 -2.81 14.01 -9.03
CA GLU A 19 -1.55 14.52 -9.59
C GLU A 19 -1.08 15.78 -8.84
N GLU A 20 -2.00 16.68 -8.48
CA GLU A 20 -1.70 17.89 -7.70
C GLU A 20 -1.21 17.56 -6.29
N THR A 21 -1.89 16.65 -5.60
CA THR A 21 -1.48 16.15 -4.27
C THR A 21 -0.08 15.55 -4.31
N ALA A 22 0.20 14.67 -5.28
CA ALA A 22 1.52 14.08 -5.45
C ALA A 22 2.60 15.14 -5.71
N GLY A 23 2.29 16.15 -6.50
CA GLY A 23 3.18 17.30 -6.74
C GLY A 23 3.48 18.06 -5.46
N HIS A 24 2.47 18.43 -4.69
CA HIS A 24 2.65 19.17 -3.43
C HIS A 24 3.46 18.38 -2.40
N VAL A 25 3.22 17.07 -2.24
CA VAL A 25 4.02 16.21 -1.36
C VAL A 25 5.50 16.26 -1.76
N VAL A 26 5.79 16.08 -3.04
CA VAL A 26 7.18 16.13 -3.53
C VAL A 26 7.81 17.51 -3.29
N ASP A 27 7.09 18.59 -3.55
CA ASP A 27 7.57 19.96 -3.37
C ASP A 27 7.85 20.30 -1.90
N LEU A 28 6.99 19.81 -0.97
CA LEU A 28 7.19 19.98 0.46
C LEU A 28 8.46 19.27 0.94
N PHE A 29 8.69 18.03 0.48
CA PHE A 29 9.90 17.30 0.83
C PHE A 29 11.16 17.91 0.17
N GLU A 30 11.12 18.37 -1.09
CA GLU A 30 12.26 19.02 -1.71
C GLU A 30 12.64 20.35 -1.02
N ALA A 31 11.66 21.05 -0.47
CA ALA A 31 11.87 22.28 0.26
C ALA A 31 12.13 22.06 1.76
N SER A 32 12.02 20.84 2.25
CA SER A 32 12.31 20.49 3.64
C SER A 32 13.82 20.48 3.93
N ARG A 33 14.16 20.59 5.21
CA ARG A 33 15.55 20.53 5.67
C ARG A 33 15.69 19.63 6.89
N GLU A 34 16.84 19.04 7.05
CA GLU A 34 17.19 18.33 8.28
C GLU A 34 17.80 19.28 9.29
N GLN A 35 17.39 19.13 10.56
CA GLN A 35 17.97 19.81 11.71
C GLN A 35 17.92 18.88 12.92
N ASP A 36 19.08 18.53 13.48
CA ASP A 36 19.21 17.63 14.63
C ASP A 36 18.48 16.28 14.45
N GLY A 37 18.51 15.75 13.22
CA GLY A 37 17.82 14.55 12.83
C GLY A 37 16.32 14.74 12.49
N ALA A 38 15.69 15.81 12.92
CA ALA A 38 14.30 16.10 12.55
C ALA A 38 14.21 16.61 11.11
N ILE A 39 13.19 16.21 10.38
CA ILE A 39 12.88 16.73 9.04
C ILE A 39 11.88 17.87 9.22
N LEU A 40 12.31 19.08 8.90
CA LEU A 40 11.48 20.28 9.03
C LEU A 40 10.91 20.69 7.67
N LEU A 41 9.61 20.93 7.61
CA LEU A 41 8.95 21.53 6.47
C LEU A 41 9.41 22.99 6.27
N PRO A 42 9.07 23.65 5.13
CA PRO A 42 9.50 25.02 4.87
C PRO A 42 9.06 26.05 5.92
N ASP A 43 7.95 25.78 6.59
CA ASP A 43 7.41 26.62 7.69
C ASP A 43 8.10 26.36 9.05
N GLY A 44 9.02 25.39 9.12
CA GLY A 44 9.80 25.04 10.31
C GLY A 44 9.17 23.98 11.20
N ARG A 45 7.97 23.49 10.87
CA ARG A 45 7.33 22.39 11.63
C ARG A 45 8.00 21.05 11.31
N PRO A 46 8.20 20.16 12.30
CA PRO A 46 8.75 18.84 12.06
C PRO A 46 7.72 17.91 11.43
N VAL A 47 8.17 17.08 10.48
CA VAL A 47 7.36 15.96 9.97
C VAL A 47 7.25 14.92 11.07
N HIS A 48 6.01 14.59 11.44
CA HIS A 48 5.74 13.64 12.51
C HIS A 48 6.24 12.23 12.15
N GLY A 49 6.85 11.53 13.12
CA GLY A 49 7.31 10.15 12.93
C GLY A 49 8.48 9.97 11.96
N LEU A 50 9.03 11.05 11.39
CA LEU A 50 10.10 10.97 10.40
C LEU A 50 11.39 11.68 10.87
N ARG A 51 12.40 10.88 11.20
CA ARG A 51 13.74 11.40 11.54
C ARG A 51 14.81 10.79 10.64
N LEU A 52 15.83 11.58 10.33
CA LEU A 52 17.04 11.09 9.67
C LEU A 52 17.91 10.39 10.71
N LEU A 53 18.04 9.09 10.58
CA LEU A 53 18.87 8.26 11.46
C LEU A 53 20.31 8.18 10.96
N LYS A 54 20.50 8.21 9.63
CA LYS A 54 21.82 8.09 9.00
C LYS A 54 21.82 8.69 7.60
N GLY A 55 23.00 9.17 7.17
CA GLY A 55 23.20 9.69 5.83
C GLY A 55 22.94 11.19 5.74
N ARG A 56 22.47 11.64 4.57
CA ARG A 56 22.10 13.03 4.30
C ARG A 56 20.68 13.06 3.77
N HIS A 57 19.90 14.01 4.24
CA HIS A 57 18.51 14.19 3.80
C HIS A 57 18.38 14.21 2.28
N LEU A 58 17.41 13.46 1.75
CA LEU A 58 17.10 13.28 0.32
C LEU A 58 18.26 12.77 -0.55
N GLN A 59 19.31 12.19 0.06
CA GLN A 59 20.37 11.56 -0.70
C GLN A 59 20.24 10.02 -0.66
N PRO A 60 20.62 9.32 -1.74
CA PRO A 60 20.62 7.85 -1.74
C PRO A 60 21.43 7.29 -0.57
N GLY A 61 20.84 6.35 0.15
CA GLY A 61 21.41 5.76 1.37
C GLY A 61 21.04 6.48 2.67
N ALA A 62 20.23 7.55 2.60
CA ALA A 62 19.63 8.13 3.80
C ALA A 62 18.68 7.13 4.44
N GLU A 63 18.79 6.97 5.75
CA GLU A 63 17.95 6.08 6.56
C GLU A 63 17.04 6.94 7.44
N TYR A 64 15.75 6.69 7.35
CA TYR A 64 14.71 7.38 8.11
C TYR A 64 13.93 6.39 8.98
N GLY A 65 13.46 6.86 10.11
CA GLY A 65 12.65 6.06 11.04
C GLY A 65 12.22 6.87 12.24
N GLU A 66 11.53 6.22 13.15
CA GLU A 66 11.20 6.76 14.46
C GLU A 66 12.32 6.46 15.46
N ILE A 67 12.51 7.30 16.48
CA ILE A 67 13.41 6.98 17.58
C ILE A 67 12.70 6.02 18.53
N PRO A 68 13.30 4.85 18.85
CA PRO A 68 12.79 4.00 19.90
C PRO A 68 12.76 4.76 21.23
N GLY A 69 11.61 4.86 21.87
CA GLY A 69 11.45 5.52 23.17
C GLY A 69 10.55 6.76 23.19
N GLU A 70 10.19 7.33 22.04
CA GLU A 70 9.17 8.38 21.94
C GLU A 70 7.72 7.81 21.81
N LYS A 71 7.59 6.49 21.81
CA LYS A 71 6.27 5.82 21.84
C LYS A 71 5.72 5.85 23.25
N ASP A 72 4.48 6.30 23.36
CA ASP A 72 3.64 6.30 24.55
C ASP A 72 4.01 5.22 25.58
N GLU A 73 4.33 5.64 26.80
CA GLU A 73 4.62 4.77 27.96
C GLU A 73 3.44 3.85 28.38
N GLY A 74 2.40 3.74 27.55
CA GLY A 74 1.18 2.98 27.82
C GLY A 74 1.00 1.64 27.10
N ARG A 75 1.82 1.31 26.08
CA ARG A 75 1.72 0.00 25.38
C ARG A 75 2.78 -0.97 25.84
N GLY A 76 2.44 -1.81 26.81
CA GLY A 76 3.25 -2.96 27.25
C GLY A 76 3.27 -4.12 26.23
N GLY A 77 3.68 -3.87 25.00
CA GLY A 77 3.94 -4.88 23.99
C GLY A 77 5.45 -5.07 23.76
N PRO A 78 5.90 -6.18 23.13
CA PRO A 78 7.31 -6.36 22.78
C PRO A 78 7.77 -5.17 21.93
N GLU A 79 8.96 -4.64 22.24
CA GLU A 79 9.56 -3.51 21.50
C GLU A 79 9.47 -3.78 19.99
N PRO A 80 8.79 -2.92 19.21
CA PRO A 80 8.80 -3.08 17.78
C PRO A 80 10.23 -2.86 17.28
N ALA A 81 10.70 -3.77 16.45
CA ALA A 81 11.97 -3.61 15.76
C ALA A 81 11.98 -2.25 15.05
N VAL A 82 13.12 -1.54 15.13
CA VAL A 82 13.31 -0.25 14.47
C VAL A 82 13.02 -0.41 12.98
N GLU A 83 11.88 0.07 12.54
CA GLU A 83 11.54 0.13 11.13
C GLU A 83 12.29 1.30 10.51
N ALA A 84 13.39 1.01 9.84
CA ALA A 84 14.11 2.02 9.09
C ALA A 84 13.73 1.94 7.60
N ALA A 85 13.39 3.08 7.04
CA ALA A 85 13.20 3.26 5.62
C ALA A 85 14.48 3.82 4.98
N VAL A 86 15.01 3.14 3.99
CA VAL A 86 16.22 3.55 3.26
C VAL A 86 15.83 4.18 1.94
N LEU A 87 16.20 5.42 1.74
CA LEU A 87 16.04 6.09 0.46
C LEU A 87 17.06 5.53 -0.55
N ARG A 88 16.55 4.85 -1.57
CA ARG A 88 17.40 4.26 -2.62
C ARG A 88 17.65 5.23 -3.76
N GLU A 89 16.66 5.99 -4.14
CA GLU A 89 16.77 7.01 -5.19
C GLU A 89 15.81 8.17 -4.90
N TRP A 90 16.30 9.41 -5.06
CA TRP A 90 15.51 10.64 -5.00
C TRP A 90 15.80 11.48 -6.23
N ARG A 91 14.95 11.39 -7.23
CA ARG A 91 14.95 12.22 -8.43
C ARG A 91 13.52 12.61 -8.77
N PRO A 92 13.01 13.70 -8.20
CA PRO A 92 11.58 14.09 -8.26
C PRO A 92 10.99 14.21 -9.66
N SER A 93 11.82 14.53 -10.64
CA SER A 93 11.40 14.56 -12.05
C SER A 93 11.38 13.17 -12.72
N ARG A 94 11.89 12.12 -12.07
CA ARG A 94 12.07 10.80 -12.69
C ARG A 94 11.62 9.63 -11.83
N VAL A 95 12.14 9.53 -10.62
CA VAL A 95 11.88 8.39 -9.74
C VAL A 95 12.20 8.70 -8.28
N ILE A 96 11.34 8.21 -7.39
CA ILE A 96 11.60 8.08 -5.96
C ILE A 96 11.53 6.59 -5.63
N GLU A 97 12.52 6.08 -4.91
CA GLU A 97 12.58 4.68 -4.47
C GLU A 97 12.97 4.62 -3.01
N VAL A 98 12.13 3.94 -2.23
CA VAL A 98 12.31 3.72 -0.80
C VAL A 98 12.21 2.23 -0.51
N GLU A 99 13.04 1.74 0.37
CA GLU A 99 13.02 0.36 0.85
C GLU A 99 12.97 0.36 2.37
N SER A 100 11.99 -0.31 2.96
CA SER A 100 11.92 -0.54 4.39
C SER A 100 12.24 -1.99 4.73
N HIS A 101 12.79 -2.18 5.92
CA HIS A 101 13.13 -3.47 6.45
C HIS A 101 12.58 -3.60 7.87
N ALA A 102 11.66 -4.54 8.05
CA ALA A 102 11.06 -4.86 9.33
C ALA A 102 11.42 -6.27 9.75
N VAL A 103 11.60 -6.48 11.06
CA VAL A 103 11.75 -7.79 11.67
C VAL A 103 10.69 -7.91 12.76
N ASP A 104 9.79 -8.87 12.59
CA ASP A 104 8.70 -9.13 13.53
C ASP A 104 8.57 -10.63 13.76
N GLU A 105 8.49 -11.08 15.03
CA GLU A 105 8.38 -12.48 15.44
C GLU A 105 9.33 -13.45 14.72
N GLY A 106 10.56 -13.02 14.45
CA GLY A 106 11.56 -13.78 13.69
C GLY A 106 11.32 -13.81 12.18
N MET A 107 10.30 -13.12 11.66
CA MET A 107 10.07 -12.90 10.24
C MET A 107 10.82 -11.64 9.78
N SER A 108 11.71 -11.78 8.84
CA SER A 108 12.35 -10.63 8.18
C SER A 108 11.57 -10.27 6.92
N MET A 109 11.10 -9.04 6.84
CA MET A 109 10.37 -8.50 5.69
C MET A 109 11.08 -7.32 5.10
N ARG A 110 11.15 -7.28 3.78
CA ARG A 110 11.65 -6.15 3.00
C ARG A 110 10.56 -5.68 2.07
N VAL A 111 10.21 -4.41 2.19
CA VAL A 111 9.21 -3.75 1.34
C VAL A 111 9.92 -2.66 0.53
N GLY A 112 9.79 -2.72 -0.79
CA GLY A 112 10.29 -1.67 -1.67
C GLY A 112 9.14 -0.97 -2.37
N VAL A 113 9.21 0.34 -2.45
CA VAL A 113 8.27 1.22 -3.14
C VAL A 113 9.05 2.06 -4.15
N ARG A 114 8.65 2.02 -5.42
CA ARG A 114 9.23 2.84 -6.48
C ARG A 114 8.14 3.58 -7.21
N LEU A 115 8.20 4.92 -7.19
CA LEU A 115 7.28 5.81 -7.86
C LEU A 115 8.00 6.49 -9.04
N ARG A 116 7.47 6.36 -10.25
CA ARG A 116 8.01 7.00 -11.45
C ARG A 116 7.25 8.28 -11.76
N GLU A 117 8.02 9.32 -12.12
CA GLU A 117 7.53 10.67 -12.37
C GLU A 117 6.66 11.17 -11.19
N PRO A 118 7.24 11.26 -9.98
CA PRO A 118 6.49 11.45 -8.73
C PRO A 118 5.56 12.67 -8.70
N ARG A 119 5.88 13.76 -9.44
CA ARG A 119 5.03 14.96 -9.51
C ARG A 119 3.75 14.77 -10.35
N ALA A 120 3.78 13.82 -11.29
CA ALA A 120 2.63 13.38 -12.09
C ALA A 120 2.75 11.86 -12.27
N PRO A 121 2.39 11.07 -11.23
CA PRO A 121 2.75 9.66 -11.12
C PRO A 121 2.32 8.83 -12.33
N LYS A 122 3.29 8.22 -13.02
CA LYS A 122 3.02 7.33 -14.16
C LYS A 122 2.97 5.87 -13.79
N SER A 123 3.77 5.44 -12.82
CA SER A 123 3.66 4.08 -12.31
C SER A 123 4.15 3.95 -10.87
N LEU A 124 3.49 3.08 -10.13
CA LEU A 124 3.89 2.64 -8.80
C LEU A 124 4.29 1.17 -8.88
N GLU A 125 5.49 0.84 -8.38
CA GLU A 125 5.98 -0.53 -8.27
C GLU A 125 6.20 -0.84 -6.79
N LEU A 126 5.64 -1.95 -6.33
CA LEU A 126 5.81 -2.47 -4.98
C LEU A 126 6.56 -3.80 -5.05
N SER A 127 7.47 -4.02 -4.13
CA SER A 127 8.12 -5.30 -3.92
C SER A 127 8.03 -5.71 -2.45
N LEU A 128 7.85 -6.99 -2.22
CA LEU A 128 7.79 -7.58 -0.89
C LEU A 128 8.58 -8.88 -0.91
N ASP A 129 9.57 -8.98 -0.07
CA ASP A 129 10.34 -10.20 0.15
C ASP A 129 10.31 -10.53 1.65
N GLY A 130 9.86 -11.74 1.99
CA GLY A 130 9.76 -12.18 3.37
C GLY A 130 10.40 -13.54 3.58
N HIS A 131 11.07 -13.72 4.70
CA HIS A 131 11.61 -14.99 5.11
C HIS A 131 11.74 -15.07 6.65
N ASN A 132 11.53 -16.27 7.18
CA ASN A 132 11.92 -16.59 8.54
C ASN A 132 13.29 -17.28 8.50
N PRO A 133 14.35 -16.69 9.11
CA PRO A 133 15.69 -17.28 9.13
C PRO A 133 15.72 -18.69 9.72
N GLU A 134 14.91 -18.96 10.76
CA GLU A 134 14.84 -20.24 11.46
C GLU A 134 13.92 -21.25 10.76
N GLY A 135 12.94 -20.77 9.98
CA GLY A 135 11.92 -21.59 9.32
C GLY A 135 12.31 -22.21 7.98
N GLY A 136 13.51 -21.93 7.49
CA GLY A 136 14.02 -22.45 6.22
C GLY A 136 13.21 -21.99 5.00
N SER A 137 13.30 -22.76 3.91
CA SER A 137 12.70 -22.38 2.62
C SER A 137 11.17 -22.42 2.58
N LEU A 138 10.52 -22.98 3.60
CA LEU A 138 9.05 -23.03 3.70
C LEU A 138 8.45 -21.67 3.99
N TYR A 139 9.21 -20.81 4.65
CA TYR A 139 8.78 -19.48 5.09
C TYR A 139 9.34 -18.36 4.20
N ARG A 140 9.73 -18.70 2.97
CA ARG A 140 10.14 -17.71 1.97
C ARG A 140 9.00 -17.41 1.02
N PHE A 141 8.68 -16.14 0.90
CA PHE A 141 7.75 -15.63 -0.11
C PHE A 141 8.27 -14.35 -0.73
N SER A 142 7.84 -14.08 -1.93
CA SER A 142 8.09 -12.79 -2.58
C SER A 142 6.85 -12.34 -3.34
N GLY A 143 6.66 -11.03 -3.35
CA GLY A 143 5.58 -10.36 -4.04
C GLY A 143 6.11 -9.19 -4.86
N ARG A 144 5.47 -8.92 -5.99
CA ARG A 144 5.69 -7.71 -6.77
C ARG A 144 4.36 -7.25 -7.33
N ALA A 145 4.08 -5.96 -7.20
CA ALA A 145 2.93 -5.34 -7.84
C ALA A 145 3.40 -4.15 -8.65
N LYS A 146 2.73 -3.91 -9.77
CA LYS A 146 2.92 -2.73 -10.60
C LYS A 146 1.57 -2.17 -10.97
N ALA A 147 1.37 -0.90 -10.66
CA ALA A 147 0.27 -0.09 -11.16
C ALA A 147 0.84 0.85 -12.25
N ASP A 148 0.38 0.69 -13.47
CA ASP A 148 0.61 1.60 -14.59
C ASP A 148 -0.53 2.63 -14.58
N LEU A 149 -0.29 3.79 -13.94
CA LEU A 149 -1.29 4.82 -13.75
C LEU A 149 -1.68 5.48 -15.07
N HIS A 150 -0.74 5.58 -16.00
CA HIS A 150 -1.07 6.08 -17.34
C HIS A 150 -2.06 5.15 -18.06
N ALA A 151 -1.80 3.84 -18.02
CA ALA A 151 -2.72 2.85 -18.59
C ALA A 151 -4.04 2.75 -17.80
N TRP A 152 -4.03 3.03 -16.48
CA TRP A 152 -5.22 3.13 -15.65
C TRP A 152 -6.15 4.23 -16.15
N TRP A 153 -5.65 5.45 -16.27
CA TRP A 153 -6.42 6.60 -16.75
C TRP A 153 -6.89 6.40 -18.18
N ALA A 154 -6.01 5.90 -19.07
CA ALA A 154 -6.39 5.58 -20.45
C ALA A 154 -7.51 4.54 -20.54
N ALA A 155 -7.57 3.57 -19.61
CA ALA A 155 -8.66 2.59 -19.58
C ALA A 155 -10.00 3.21 -19.13
N LEU A 156 -9.96 4.24 -18.29
CA LEU A 156 -11.15 4.99 -17.87
C LEU A 156 -11.68 5.92 -18.97
N ASP A 157 -10.81 6.40 -19.86
CA ASP A 157 -11.19 7.25 -20.99
C ASP A 157 -11.82 6.44 -22.15
N LEU A 158 -11.77 5.10 -22.10
CA LEU A 158 -12.37 4.26 -23.13
C LEU A 158 -13.90 4.32 -23.08
N PRO A 159 -14.58 4.33 -24.22
CA PRO A 159 -16.03 4.18 -24.27
C PRO A 159 -16.52 2.90 -23.54
N PRO A 160 -17.70 2.90 -22.90
CA PRO A 160 -18.20 1.74 -22.17
C PRO A 160 -18.29 0.45 -23.00
N ALA A 161 -18.53 0.56 -24.31
CA ALA A 161 -18.62 -0.56 -25.25
C ALA A 161 -17.26 -1.02 -25.80
N ALA A 162 -16.16 -0.32 -25.50
CA ALA A 162 -14.85 -0.71 -25.98
C ALA A 162 -14.39 -2.03 -25.34
N PRO A 163 -13.61 -2.87 -26.06
CA PRO A 163 -13.01 -4.05 -25.46
C PRO A 163 -12.08 -3.65 -24.30
N PRO A 164 -11.90 -4.53 -23.28
CA PRO A 164 -10.95 -4.27 -22.21
C PRO A 164 -9.54 -4.10 -22.79
N PRO A 165 -8.69 -3.31 -22.12
CA PRO A 165 -7.31 -3.14 -22.56
C PRO A 165 -6.60 -4.50 -22.62
N ALA A 166 -5.75 -4.71 -23.64
CA ALA A 166 -5.03 -5.96 -23.85
C ALA A 166 -4.13 -6.35 -22.66
N ARG A 167 -3.73 -5.38 -21.85
CA ARG A 167 -2.96 -5.58 -20.62
C ARG A 167 -3.64 -4.85 -19.47
N ALA A 168 -3.84 -5.57 -18.36
CA ALA A 168 -4.37 -4.95 -17.14
C ALA A 168 -3.40 -3.86 -16.63
N PRO A 169 -3.90 -2.67 -16.28
CA PRO A 169 -3.07 -1.58 -15.73
C PRO A 169 -2.39 -1.96 -14.41
N VAL A 170 -3.05 -2.76 -13.58
CA VAL A 170 -2.46 -3.22 -12.31
C VAL A 170 -2.22 -4.73 -12.38
N VAL A 171 -1.00 -5.13 -12.06
CA VAL A 171 -0.59 -6.54 -12.05
C VAL A 171 0.20 -6.81 -10.79
N GLY A 172 -0.34 -7.70 -9.93
CA GLY A 172 0.36 -8.29 -8.80
C GLY A 172 0.83 -9.71 -9.12
N LYS A 173 1.96 -10.11 -8.55
CA LYS A 173 2.49 -11.48 -8.60
C LYS A 173 3.03 -11.83 -7.23
N ALA A 174 2.66 -12.98 -6.71
CA ALA A 174 3.26 -13.55 -5.52
C ALA A 174 3.81 -14.93 -5.83
N VAL A 175 4.94 -15.23 -5.22
CA VAL A 175 5.63 -16.50 -5.40
C VAL A 175 5.94 -17.07 -4.02
N HIS A 176 5.52 -18.29 -3.83
CA HIS A 176 5.84 -19.11 -2.68
C HIS A 176 6.37 -20.47 -3.16
N ARG A 177 7.00 -21.23 -2.27
CA ARG A 177 7.50 -22.58 -2.61
C ARG A 177 6.42 -23.48 -3.22
N PHE A 178 5.20 -23.39 -2.70
CA PHE A 178 4.09 -24.27 -3.13
C PHE A 178 3.34 -23.77 -4.35
N GLY A 179 3.40 -22.47 -4.65
CA GLY A 179 2.59 -21.92 -5.73
C GLY A 179 2.98 -20.52 -6.18
N LYS A 180 2.23 -20.07 -7.16
CA LYS A 180 2.28 -18.70 -7.66
C LYS A 180 0.87 -18.15 -7.71
N ALA A 181 0.72 -16.89 -7.30
CA ALA A 181 -0.49 -16.12 -7.50
C ALA A 181 -0.22 -14.98 -8.49
N ARG A 182 -1.24 -14.64 -9.25
CA ARG A 182 -1.26 -13.45 -10.11
C ARG A 182 -2.58 -12.75 -9.92
N LEU A 183 -2.52 -11.48 -9.57
CA LEU A 183 -3.65 -10.57 -9.50
C LEU A 183 -3.58 -9.62 -10.68
N THR A 184 -4.73 -9.33 -11.29
CA THR A 184 -4.86 -8.25 -12.27
C THR A 184 -6.07 -7.42 -11.95
N VAL A 185 -5.93 -6.09 -12.05
CA VAL A 185 -7.03 -5.15 -11.80
C VAL A 185 -7.19 -4.26 -13.03
N THR A 186 -8.42 -4.14 -13.50
CA THR A 186 -8.76 -3.38 -14.70
C THR A 186 -9.96 -2.48 -14.40
N PRO A 187 -9.79 -1.14 -14.48
CA PRO A 187 -10.88 -0.21 -14.28
C PRO A 187 -11.66 0.05 -15.58
N ARG A 188 -12.88 0.52 -15.42
CA ARG A 188 -13.72 1.13 -16.46
C ARG A 188 -14.52 2.25 -15.85
N ALA A 189 -14.76 3.31 -16.58
CA ALA A 189 -15.75 4.30 -16.19
C ALA A 189 -17.14 3.65 -16.13
N ALA A 190 -17.86 3.87 -15.04
CA ALA A 190 -19.23 3.37 -14.88
C ALA A 190 -20.30 4.46 -15.10
N GLY A 191 -19.89 5.73 -15.34
CA GLY A 191 -20.74 6.91 -15.28
C GLY A 191 -20.89 7.42 -13.84
N ASP A 192 -21.63 8.48 -13.63
CA ASP A 192 -21.98 9.04 -12.30
C ASP A 192 -20.83 9.27 -11.30
N GLY A 193 -19.60 9.44 -11.78
CA GLY A 193 -18.45 9.65 -10.91
C GLY A 193 -17.98 8.36 -10.22
N SER A 194 -18.27 7.19 -10.77
CA SER A 194 -17.79 5.91 -10.26
C SER A 194 -16.96 5.12 -11.28
N TRP A 195 -16.21 4.14 -10.78
CA TRP A 195 -15.45 3.18 -11.57
C TRP A 195 -15.97 1.76 -11.34
N ARG A 196 -16.09 1.01 -12.40
CA ARG A 196 -16.26 -0.44 -12.34
C ARG A 196 -14.89 -1.10 -12.41
N VAL A 197 -14.50 -1.81 -11.36
CA VAL A 197 -13.17 -2.42 -11.24
C VAL A 197 -13.31 -3.94 -11.27
N SER A 198 -12.71 -4.57 -12.28
CA SER A 198 -12.62 -6.03 -12.39
C SER A 198 -11.30 -6.51 -11.80
N VAL A 199 -11.38 -7.39 -10.81
CA VAL A 199 -10.26 -8.02 -10.12
C VAL A 199 -10.23 -9.50 -10.46
N VAL A 200 -9.09 -9.97 -10.98
CA VAL A 200 -8.91 -11.39 -11.35
C VAL A 200 -7.71 -11.98 -10.62
N LEU A 201 -7.96 -12.99 -9.81
CA LEU A 201 -6.94 -13.77 -9.12
C LEU A 201 -6.72 -15.10 -9.82
N SER A 202 -5.48 -15.40 -10.18
CA SER A 202 -5.08 -16.66 -10.79
C SER A 202 -4.07 -17.39 -9.88
N LEU A 203 -4.38 -18.61 -9.48
CA LEU A 203 -3.56 -19.43 -8.61
C LEU A 203 -3.02 -20.64 -9.39
N ARG A 204 -1.72 -20.95 -9.22
CA ARG A 204 -1.06 -22.06 -9.86
C ARG A 204 -0.08 -22.75 -8.93
N GLY A 205 -0.23 -24.06 -8.71
CA GLY A 205 0.76 -24.88 -8.03
C GLY A 205 2.09 -24.97 -8.79
N ARG A 206 3.20 -25.14 -8.08
CA ARG A 206 4.53 -25.33 -8.69
C ARG A 206 4.80 -26.79 -8.97
N TRP A 207 5.31 -27.02 -10.15
CA TRP A 207 5.88 -28.25 -10.75
C TRP A 207 5.37 -29.58 -10.18
N LEU A 208 6.07 -30.24 -9.26
CA LEU A 208 5.69 -31.53 -8.66
C LEU A 208 4.43 -31.46 -7.80
N LEU A 209 4.08 -30.28 -7.30
CA LEU A 209 2.89 -30.07 -6.47
C LEU A 209 1.64 -29.76 -7.29
N ARG A 210 1.74 -29.65 -8.63
CA ARG A 210 0.58 -29.34 -9.50
C ARG A 210 -0.60 -30.28 -9.30
N PRO A 211 -0.44 -31.63 -9.29
CA PRO A 211 -1.57 -32.53 -9.09
C PRO A 211 -2.15 -32.41 -7.69
N VAL A 212 -1.30 -32.34 -6.65
CA VAL A 212 -1.74 -32.19 -5.27
C VAL A 212 -2.41 -30.83 -5.05
N ALA A 213 -1.81 -29.76 -5.56
CA ALA A 213 -2.39 -28.43 -5.52
C ALA A 213 -3.71 -28.34 -6.32
N ALA A 214 -3.86 -29.08 -7.41
CA ALA A 214 -5.10 -29.12 -8.19
C ALA A 214 -6.23 -29.77 -7.40
N VAL A 215 -5.94 -30.88 -6.72
CA VAL A 215 -6.90 -31.59 -5.84
C VAL A 215 -7.23 -30.71 -4.62
N GLY A 216 -6.22 -30.14 -3.95
CA GLY A 216 -6.43 -29.24 -2.82
C GLY A 216 -7.25 -28.00 -3.20
N LEU A 217 -6.94 -27.36 -4.33
CA LEU A 217 -7.70 -26.22 -4.85
C LEU A 217 -9.12 -26.61 -5.30
N PHE A 218 -9.33 -27.86 -5.73
CA PHE A 218 -10.69 -28.33 -6.06
C PHE A 218 -11.58 -28.35 -4.81
N PHE A 219 -11.09 -28.90 -3.71
CA PHE A 219 -11.84 -28.93 -2.45
C PHE A 219 -11.90 -27.55 -1.76
N ALA A 220 -10.82 -26.78 -1.84
CA ALA A 220 -10.74 -25.42 -1.26
C ALA A 220 -11.33 -24.32 -2.16
N ARG A 221 -11.89 -24.65 -3.33
CA ARG A 221 -12.32 -23.64 -4.30
C ARG A 221 -13.36 -22.68 -3.73
N LYS A 222 -14.40 -23.20 -3.08
CA LYS A 222 -15.46 -22.36 -2.50
C LYS A 222 -14.97 -21.45 -1.37
N PRO A 223 -14.22 -21.93 -0.35
CA PRO A 223 -13.69 -21.04 0.68
C PRO A 223 -12.69 -20.02 0.12
N VAL A 224 -11.83 -20.40 -0.82
CA VAL A 224 -10.89 -19.45 -1.46
C VAL A 224 -11.63 -18.38 -2.27
N GLU A 225 -12.66 -18.78 -3.03
CA GLU A 225 -13.49 -17.82 -3.78
C GLU A 225 -14.24 -16.86 -2.86
N ARG A 226 -14.77 -17.37 -1.74
CA ARG A 226 -15.45 -16.54 -0.74
C ARG A 226 -14.47 -15.55 -0.12
N GLY A 227 -13.35 -16.02 0.43
CA GLY A 227 -12.36 -15.14 1.03
C GLY A 227 -11.76 -14.12 0.03
N PHE A 228 -11.64 -14.49 -1.26
CA PHE A 228 -11.24 -13.55 -2.31
C PHE A 228 -12.29 -12.44 -2.51
N ARG A 229 -13.58 -12.78 -2.56
CA ARG A 229 -14.65 -11.79 -2.69
C ARG A 229 -14.72 -10.89 -1.46
N GLU A 230 -14.75 -11.49 -0.27
CA GLU A 230 -14.75 -10.76 1.00
C GLU A 230 -13.58 -9.76 1.09
N ALA A 231 -12.37 -10.18 0.71
CA ALA A 231 -11.21 -9.29 0.68
C ALA A 231 -11.34 -8.13 -0.33
N VAL A 232 -11.93 -8.39 -1.50
CA VAL A 232 -12.17 -7.32 -2.49
C VAL A 232 -13.26 -6.37 -2.01
N ASP A 233 -14.35 -6.89 -1.42
CA ASP A 233 -15.45 -6.09 -0.91
C ASP A 233 -15.00 -5.23 0.29
N SER A 234 -14.20 -5.77 1.23
CA SER A 234 -13.57 -5.00 2.31
C SER A 234 -12.68 -3.87 1.77
N SER A 235 -11.88 -4.13 0.73
CA SER A 235 -11.07 -3.09 0.09
C SER A 235 -11.91 -1.98 -0.57
N VAL A 236 -13.16 -2.26 -0.95
CA VAL A 236 -14.10 -1.23 -1.46
C VAL A 236 -14.58 -0.34 -0.33
N GLU A 237 -14.89 -0.93 0.82
CA GLU A 237 -15.31 -0.18 2.02
C GLU A 237 -14.18 0.73 2.49
N GLU A 238 -12.97 0.20 2.66
CA GLU A 238 -11.78 0.97 3.01
C GLU A 238 -11.48 2.11 2.00
N TRP A 239 -11.67 1.82 0.70
CA TRP A 239 -11.53 2.85 -0.35
C TRP A 239 -12.55 3.96 -0.21
N ALA A 240 -13.81 3.63 0.08
CA ALA A 240 -14.88 4.60 0.24
C ALA A 240 -14.65 5.48 1.47
N GLU A 241 -14.24 4.91 2.59
CA GLU A 241 -13.87 5.61 3.82
C GLU A 241 -12.69 6.55 3.57
N MET A 242 -11.60 6.05 2.98
CA MET A 242 -10.45 6.87 2.61
C MET A 242 -10.83 8.05 1.72
N LEU A 243 -11.66 7.84 0.70
CA LEU A 243 -12.10 8.92 -0.19
C LEU A 243 -12.99 9.95 0.51
N ALA A 244 -13.76 9.54 1.52
CA ALA A 244 -14.62 10.45 2.29
C ALA A 244 -13.78 11.40 3.16
N GLU A 245 -12.62 10.95 3.61
CA GLU A 245 -11.67 11.72 4.42
C GLU A 245 -10.78 12.65 3.58
N LEU A 246 -10.67 12.42 2.25
CA LEU A 246 -9.80 13.25 1.42
C LEU A 246 -10.33 14.69 1.31
N PRO A 247 -9.47 15.69 1.52
CA PRO A 247 -9.86 17.08 1.41
C PRO A 247 -10.24 17.41 -0.03
N ARG A 248 -11.36 18.10 -0.22
CA ARG A 248 -11.81 18.61 -1.54
C ARG A 248 -11.15 19.95 -1.90
N LEU A 249 -9.94 20.15 -1.42
CA LEU A 249 -9.16 21.39 -1.57
C LEU A 249 -8.30 21.32 -2.84
N ARG A 250 -7.83 22.49 -3.29
CA ARG A 250 -6.96 22.67 -4.44
C ARG A 250 -5.94 23.78 -4.17
N GLY A 251 -4.87 23.82 -4.94
CA GLY A 251 -3.86 24.86 -4.88
C GLY A 251 -3.20 24.97 -3.51
N GLU A 252 -2.98 26.20 -3.06
CA GLU A 252 -2.31 26.48 -1.80
C GLU A 252 -3.08 25.95 -0.57
N ALA A 253 -4.41 25.87 -0.63
CA ALA A 253 -5.20 25.29 0.46
C ALA A 253 -4.95 23.79 0.60
N LEU A 254 -4.85 23.05 -0.52
CA LEU A 254 -4.47 21.64 -0.51
C LEU A 254 -3.04 21.44 0.00
N ARG A 255 -2.12 22.30 -0.42
CA ARG A 255 -0.73 22.26 0.04
C ARG A 255 -0.62 22.47 1.56
N ALA A 256 -1.38 23.42 2.10
CA ALA A 256 -1.41 23.69 3.54
C ALA A 256 -1.95 22.48 4.31
N GLU A 257 -3.04 21.89 3.84
CA GLU A 257 -3.64 20.69 4.44
C GLU A 257 -2.68 19.50 4.44
N ILE A 258 -1.95 19.29 3.33
CA ILE A 258 -0.91 18.24 3.27
C ILE A 258 0.21 18.52 4.29
N ALA A 259 0.63 19.78 4.43
CA ALA A 259 1.64 20.14 5.41
C ALA A 259 1.15 19.90 6.85
N ASP A 260 -0.11 20.20 7.14
CA ASP A 260 -0.74 19.95 8.44
C ASP A 260 -0.78 18.43 8.71
N ALA A 261 -1.29 17.64 7.76
CA ALA A 261 -1.35 16.18 7.88
C ALA A 261 0.04 15.52 8.05
N LEU A 262 1.10 16.10 7.49
CA LEU A 262 2.47 15.61 7.67
C LEU A 262 3.06 15.93 9.04
N THR A 263 2.52 16.91 9.74
CA THR A 263 3.04 17.41 11.04
C THR A 263 2.20 16.98 12.24
N GLU A 264 0.97 16.54 12.02
CA GLU A 264 0.10 16.06 13.09
C GLU A 264 0.39 14.61 13.47
N PRO A 265 0.37 14.26 14.77
CA PRO A 265 0.42 12.87 15.18
C PRO A 265 -0.86 12.14 14.71
N PRO A 266 -0.74 10.84 14.33
CA PRO A 266 -1.91 10.06 13.98
C PRO A 266 -2.92 10.06 15.14
N GLN A 267 -4.16 10.36 14.85
CA GLN A 267 -5.21 10.31 15.87
C GLN A 267 -5.34 8.87 16.38
N PRO A 268 -5.41 8.65 17.70
CA PRO A 268 -5.64 7.34 18.23
C PRO A 268 -6.95 6.79 17.66
N VAL A 269 -6.86 5.63 17.00
CA VAL A 269 -8.07 4.89 16.59
C VAL A 269 -8.89 4.66 17.85
N ALA A 270 -10.12 5.19 17.90
CA ALA A 270 -11.01 4.98 19.02
C ALA A 270 -11.12 3.46 19.23
N GLU A 271 -10.64 2.97 20.38
CA GLU A 271 -10.81 1.57 20.75
C GLU A 271 -12.32 1.27 20.72
N GLU A 272 -12.71 0.34 19.85
CA GLU A 272 -14.06 -0.23 19.93
C GLU A 272 -14.26 -0.72 21.37
N PRO A 273 -15.34 -0.31 22.05
CA PRO A 273 -15.60 -0.76 23.41
C PRO A 273 -15.61 -2.29 23.41
N GLU A 274 -14.74 -2.88 24.23
CA GLU A 274 -14.70 -4.34 24.41
C GLU A 274 -16.14 -4.85 24.62
N PRO A 275 -16.55 -5.91 23.91
CA PRO A 275 -17.87 -6.47 24.07
C PRO A 275 -18.04 -6.88 25.56
N SER A 276 -18.95 -6.20 26.24
CA SER A 276 -19.25 -6.41 27.67
C SER A 276 -19.41 -7.90 27.92
N GLU A 277 -18.58 -8.42 28.79
CA GLU A 277 -18.62 -9.82 29.24
C GLU A 277 -20.06 -10.15 29.71
N PRO A 278 -20.71 -11.20 29.21
CA PRO A 278 -22.06 -11.52 29.65
C PRO A 278 -22.05 -11.86 31.14
N ALA A 279 -22.86 -11.14 31.91
CA ALA A 279 -22.99 -11.34 33.35
C ALA A 279 -23.15 -12.82 33.71
N PRO A 280 -22.47 -13.32 34.75
CA PRO A 280 -22.57 -14.72 35.17
C PRO A 280 -24.02 -15.04 35.52
N LYS A 281 -24.60 -16.05 34.86
CA LYS A 281 -25.92 -16.57 35.22
C LYS A 281 -25.84 -17.14 36.63
N SER A 282 -26.48 -16.48 37.58
CA SER A 282 -26.74 -17.04 38.94
C SER A 282 -27.58 -18.31 38.81
N LEU A 283 -27.02 -19.39 39.33
CA LEU A 283 -27.71 -20.68 39.58
C LEU A 283 -28.69 -20.56 40.72
#